data_40fa68249538fb3a176fdc2b7db633d0
#
_entry.id   40fa68249538fb3a176fdc2b7db633d0
#
_cell.length_a   1.000
_cell.length_b   1.000
_cell.length_c   1.000
_cell.angle_alpha   90.00
_cell.angle_beta   90.00
_cell.angle_gamma   90.00
#
_symmetry.space_group_name_H-M   'P 1'
#
loop_
_entity.id
_entity.type
_entity.pdbx_description
1 polymer ?
#
loop_
_entity_poly.entity_id
_entity_poly.type
_entity_poly.pdbx_seq_one_letter_code
_entity_poly.pdbx_strand_id
1 'polypeptide(L)'
;HVYSSEMICSVPQRRKTLAQAEKELIYCVRDALKDKIVSAVYLTGAGFEAENLPKELTHVLCARRKAFAGQNLFVKGAAYAALKEDTSAGHSSGRLLACRNRITTGLELNIKERGEEKRFRMVRPGTNWYEAGRSVELILEDMRTIPIILHRCDTGHEWTQEIDISAIPFRQGRMTRVAFEVRFDSDSHC
;
A
#
# COMPACT_ATOMS: atom_id res chain seq x y z
N HIS A 1 -6.26 0.03 -12.44
CA HIS A 1 -5.19 -0.66 -13.15
C HIS A 1 -4.13 0.36 -13.52
N VAL A 2 -2.93 0.21 -12.94
CA VAL A 2 -1.75 0.96 -13.34
C VAL A 2 -1.05 0.11 -14.40
N TYR A 3 -1.05 0.57 -15.63
CA TYR A 3 -0.22 -0.04 -16.68
C TYR A 3 1.19 0.53 -16.50
N SER A 4 2.15 -0.33 -16.16
CA SER A 4 3.54 0.09 -16.05
C SER A 4 4.11 0.42 -17.43
N SER A 5 5.02 1.38 -17.47
CA SER A 5 5.73 1.81 -18.67
C SER A 5 6.59 0.71 -19.31
N GLU A 6 6.77 -0.41 -18.67
CA GLU A 6 7.52 -1.56 -19.20
C GLU A 6 6.90 -2.17 -20.46
N MET A 7 5.59 -1.96 -20.66
CA MET A 7 4.91 -2.46 -21.85
C MET A 7 5.27 -1.69 -23.13
N ILE A 8 5.91 -0.52 -23.01
CA ILE A 8 6.26 0.34 -24.17
C ILE A 8 7.74 0.20 -24.56
N CYS A 9 8.58 -0.34 -23.68
CA CYS A 9 10.04 -0.38 -23.87
C CYS A 9 10.61 -1.62 -24.58
N SER A 10 9.82 -2.60 -24.99
CA SER A 10 10.32 -3.77 -25.71
C SER A 10 10.36 -3.64 -27.25
N VAL A 11 10.51 -2.42 -27.75
CA VAL A 11 10.69 -2.19 -29.19
C VAL A 11 12.14 -2.48 -29.57
N PRO A 12 12.42 -3.46 -30.46
CA PRO A 12 13.80 -3.71 -30.90
C PRO A 12 14.39 -2.46 -31.54
N GLN A 13 15.68 -2.19 -31.25
CA GLN A 13 16.46 -1.04 -31.67
C GLN A 13 16.67 -0.92 -33.20
N ARG A 14 15.62 -0.94 -33.98
CA ARG A 14 15.67 -0.45 -35.35
C ARG A 14 15.39 1.05 -35.30
N ARG A 15 16.25 1.86 -35.93
CA ARG A 15 16.02 3.29 -36.15
C ARG A 15 14.72 3.47 -36.95
N LYS A 16 13.60 3.52 -36.24
CA LYS A 16 12.31 3.86 -36.84
C LYS A 16 12.28 5.37 -37.09
N THR A 17 11.68 5.77 -38.21
CA THR A 17 11.42 7.20 -38.42
C THR A 17 10.45 7.69 -37.33
N LEU A 18 10.55 8.94 -36.93
CA LEU A 18 9.70 9.55 -35.91
C LEU A 18 8.21 9.31 -36.20
N ALA A 19 7.82 9.39 -37.47
CA ALA A 19 6.45 9.15 -37.92
C ALA A 19 5.97 7.68 -37.76
N GLN A 20 6.89 6.73 -37.85
CA GLN A 20 6.54 5.32 -37.58
C GLN A 20 6.35 5.06 -36.10
N ALA A 21 7.23 5.64 -35.26
CA ALA A 21 7.11 5.54 -33.80
C ALA A 21 5.81 6.18 -33.30
N GLU A 22 5.42 7.31 -33.87
CA GLU A 22 4.15 7.98 -33.54
C GLU A 22 2.94 7.12 -33.90
N LYS A 23 2.89 6.53 -35.07
CA LYS A 23 1.79 5.65 -35.49
C LYS A 23 1.66 4.42 -34.58
N GLU A 24 2.79 3.81 -34.23
CA GLU A 24 2.79 2.69 -33.31
C GLU A 24 2.32 3.08 -31.90
N LEU A 25 2.77 4.22 -31.39
CA LEU A 25 2.31 4.75 -30.12
C LEU A 25 0.80 5.00 -30.11
N ILE A 26 0.26 5.61 -31.17
CA ILE A 26 -1.18 5.83 -31.33
C ILE A 26 -1.95 4.51 -31.36
N TYR A 27 -1.42 3.51 -32.06
CA TYR A 27 -2.02 2.18 -32.09
C TYR A 27 -2.03 1.55 -30.69
N CYS A 28 -0.92 1.56 -29.96
CA CYS A 28 -0.84 1.05 -28.59
C CYS A 28 -1.79 1.77 -27.65
N VAL A 29 -1.90 3.08 -27.75
CA VAL A 29 -2.82 3.88 -26.93
C VAL A 29 -4.28 3.53 -27.25
N ARG A 30 -4.63 3.40 -28.51
CA ARG A 30 -6.00 3.00 -28.92
C ARG A 30 -6.34 1.61 -28.40
N ASP A 31 -5.43 0.66 -28.51
CA ASP A 31 -5.61 -0.70 -28.02
C ASP A 31 -5.73 -0.74 -26.48
N ALA A 32 -4.86 -0.04 -25.79
CA ALA A 32 -4.91 0.05 -24.32
C ALA A 32 -6.20 0.70 -23.78
N LEU A 33 -6.81 1.60 -24.53
CA LEU A 33 -8.04 2.31 -24.18
C LEU A 33 -9.32 1.64 -24.71
N LYS A 34 -9.17 0.62 -25.55
CA LYS A 34 -10.28 -0.13 -26.16
C LYS A 34 -11.10 -0.79 -25.05
N ASP A 35 -12.40 -0.70 -25.16
CA ASP A 35 -13.40 -1.33 -24.28
C ASP A 35 -13.27 -0.93 -22.78
N LYS A 36 -12.59 0.19 -22.49
CA LYS A 36 -12.40 0.69 -21.12
C LYS A 36 -13.01 2.08 -20.95
N ILE A 37 -13.69 2.27 -19.84
CA ILE A 37 -14.15 3.59 -19.41
C ILE A 37 -12.99 4.29 -18.69
N VAL A 38 -12.32 5.21 -19.40
CA VAL A 38 -11.19 5.98 -18.87
C VAL A 38 -11.59 7.44 -18.81
N SER A 39 -11.65 8.02 -17.62
CA SER A 39 -12.02 9.42 -17.38
C SER A 39 -10.84 10.38 -17.51
N ALA A 40 -9.63 9.92 -17.20
CA ALA A 40 -8.42 10.73 -17.24
C ALA A 40 -7.20 9.93 -17.67
N VAL A 41 -6.28 10.57 -18.40
CA VAL A 41 -4.97 10.05 -18.79
C VAL A 41 -3.91 11.00 -18.31
N TYR A 42 -2.86 10.47 -17.69
CA TYR A 42 -1.71 11.24 -17.25
C TYR A 42 -0.50 10.82 -18.06
N LEU A 43 0.14 11.81 -18.72
CA LEU A 43 1.35 11.64 -19.52
C LEU A 43 2.53 12.17 -18.73
N THR A 44 3.55 11.33 -18.55
CA THR A 44 4.77 11.69 -17.86
C THR A 44 5.96 10.95 -18.46
N GLY A 45 7.15 11.51 -18.32
CA GLY A 45 8.37 10.97 -18.88
C GLY A 45 8.92 11.81 -20.03
N ALA A 46 10.20 11.59 -20.36
CA ALA A 46 10.86 12.29 -21.46
C ALA A 46 10.14 12.03 -22.79
N GLY A 47 9.83 13.08 -23.53
CA GLY A 47 9.11 13.04 -24.79
C GLY A 47 7.60 13.31 -24.70
N PHE A 48 7.02 13.36 -23.49
CA PHE A 48 5.62 13.74 -23.29
C PHE A 48 5.46 15.17 -22.77
N GLU A 49 6.23 16.09 -23.32
CA GLU A 49 6.06 17.52 -23.06
C GLU A 49 4.87 18.03 -23.87
N ALA A 50 4.02 18.83 -23.23
CA ALA A 50 2.75 19.29 -23.84
C ALA A 50 2.96 20.03 -25.18
N GLU A 51 4.07 20.73 -25.31
CA GLU A 51 4.43 21.51 -26.51
C GLU A 51 4.85 20.62 -27.70
N ASN A 52 5.34 19.42 -27.42
CA ASN A 52 5.90 18.51 -28.42
C ASN A 52 4.99 17.30 -28.73
N LEU A 53 3.78 17.27 -28.16
CA LEU A 53 2.86 16.17 -28.41
C LEU A 53 2.29 16.22 -29.81
N PRO A 54 2.36 15.11 -30.59
CA PRO A 54 1.74 15.01 -31.88
C PRO A 54 0.24 15.31 -31.83
N LYS A 55 -0.26 16.07 -32.78
CA LYS A 55 -1.68 16.46 -32.81
C LYS A 55 -2.63 15.27 -32.85
N GLU A 56 -2.26 14.24 -33.61
CA GLU A 56 -3.09 13.02 -33.72
C GLU A 56 -3.14 12.25 -32.40
N LEU A 57 -2.02 12.13 -31.70
CA LEU A 57 -1.94 11.53 -30.38
C LEU A 57 -2.80 12.31 -29.37
N THR A 58 -2.67 13.64 -29.37
CA THR A 58 -3.47 14.51 -28.51
C THR A 58 -4.98 14.32 -28.77
N HIS A 59 -5.39 14.22 -30.02
CA HIS A 59 -6.78 13.96 -30.38
C HIS A 59 -7.29 12.62 -29.82
N VAL A 60 -6.49 11.57 -29.96
CA VAL A 60 -6.83 10.22 -29.44
C VAL A 60 -6.90 10.23 -27.89
N LEU A 61 -5.98 10.91 -27.23
CA LEU A 61 -5.94 10.99 -25.77
C LEU A 61 -7.08 11.81 -25.19
N CYS A 62 -7.46 12.93 -25.83
CA CYS A 62 -8.51 13.83 -25.38
C CYS A 62 -9.92 13.37 -25.79
N ALA A 63 -10.06 12.35 -26.63
CA ALA A 63 -11.35 11.85 -27.05
C ALA A 63 -12.18 11.32 -25.88
N ARG A 64 -13.17 12.09 -25.43
CA ARG A 64 -14.11 11.77 -24.31
C ARG A 64 -13.44 11.64 -22.93
N ARG A 65 -12.23 12.16 -22.72
CA ARG A 65 -11.51 12.10 -21.45
C ARG A 65 -10.61 13.32 -21.24
N LYS A 66 -10.14 13.52 -20.02
CA LYS A 66 -9.16 14.57 -19.70
C LYS A 66 -7.76 14.00 -19.84
N ALA A 67 -6.89 14.71 -20.57
CA ALA A 67 -5.47 14.37 -20.66
C ALA A 67 -4.64 15.45 -19.94
N PHE A 68 -3.72 15.00 -19.10
CA PHE A 68 -2.80 15.85 -18.35
C PHE A 68 -1.38 15.47 -18.71
N ALA A 69 -0.58 16.46 -19.12
CA ALA A 69 0.84 16.26 -19.38
C ALA A 69 1.66 17.07 -18.36
N GLY A 70 2.71 16.48 -17.81
CA GLY A 70 3.57 17.19 -16.88
C GLY A 70 4.67 16.32 -16.29
N GLN A 71 5.87 16.84 -16.27
CA GLN A 71 7.06 16.16 -15.74
C GLN A 71 7.05 16.12 -14.19
N ASN A 72 6.29 17.00 -13.55
CA ASN A 72 6.20 17.13 -12.10
C ASN A 72 5.08 16.29 -11.46
N LEU A 73 4.46 15.38 -12.20
CA LEU A 73 3.35 14.54 -11.71
C LEU A 73 3.76 13.73 -10.47
N PHE A 74 4.94 13.09 -10.50
CA PHE A 74 5.45 12.31 -9.38
C PHE A 74 5.78 13.18 -8.17
N VAL A 75 6.40 14.35 -8.38
CA VAL A 75 6.73 15.30 -7.30
C VAL A 75 5.46 15.81 -6.63
N LYS A 76 4.46 16.18 -7.40
CA LYS A 76 3.16 16.60 -6.87
C LYS A 76 2.47 15.46 -6.12
N GLY A 77 2.50 14.25 -6.66
CA GLY A 77 1.96 13.07 -6.00
C GLY A 77 2.62 12.80 -4.64
N ALA A 78 3.95 12.90 -4.58
CA ALA A 78 4.72 12.76 -3.34
C ALA A 78 4.38 13.87 -2.33
N ALA A 79 4.27 15.12 -2.76
CA ALA A 79 3.87 16.23 -1.90
C ALA A 79 2.46 16.04 -1.32
N TYR A 80 1.50 15.60 -2.14
CA TYR A 80 0.15 15.28 -1.66
C TYR A 80 0.13 14.08 -0.69
N ALA A 81 0.98 13.09 -0.90
CA ALA A 81 1.11 11.96 0.02
C ALA A 81 1.66 12.43 1.37
N ALA A 82 2.72 13.22 1.38
CA ALA A 82 3.31 13.79 2.59
C ALA A 82 2.32 14.67 3.38
N LEU A 83 1.58 15.55 2.70
CA LEU A 83 0.53 16.36 3.33
C LEU A 83 -0.57 15.51 3.99
N LYS A 84 -0.91 14.37 3.38
CA LYS A 84 -1.90 13.45 3.95
C LYS A 84 -1.38 12.71 5.17
N GLU A 85 -0.11 12.37 5.20
CA GLU A 85 0.53 11.75 6.37
C GLU A 85 0.55 12.72 7.55
N ASP A 86 0.87 13.99 7.32
CA ASP A 86 0.94 15.03 8.35
C ASP A 86 -0.46 15.40 8.92
N THR A 87 -1.49 15.38 8.08
CA THR A 87 -2.87 15.66 8.51
C THR A 87 -3.60 14.44 9.07
N SER A 88 -3.05 13.25 8.97
CA SER A 88 -3.71 11.98 9.33
C SER A 88 -3.63 11.59 10.80
N ALA A 89 -3.39 12.54 11.71
CA ALA A 89 -3.72 12.32 13.11
C ALA A 89 -5.21 11.97 13.37
N GLY A 90 -6.05 11.89 12.33
CA GLY A 90 -7.45 11.57 12.51
C GLY A 90 -8.26 10.97 11.35
N HIS A 91 -7.83 11.09 10.11
CA HIS A 91 -8.69 10.65 9.00
C HIS A 91 -7.89 9.91 7.93
N SER A 92 -7.84 8.59 8.04
CA SER A 92 -7.39 7.74 6.93
C SER A 92 -8.37 7.92 5.76
N SER A 93 -7.88 8.31 4.61
CA SER A 93 -8.67 8.45 3.37
C SER A 93 -9.21 7.10 2.83
N GLY A 94 -9.26 6.05 3.65
CA GLY A 94 -9.69 4.70 3.26
C GLY A 94 -8.78 4.03 2.22
N ARG A 95 -7.66 4.66 1.85
CA ARG A 95 -6.70 4.12 0.87
C ARG A 95 -5.38 3.87 1.57
N LEU A 96 -4.91 2.63 1.49
CA LEU A 96 -3.64 2.21 2.02
C LEU A 96 -2.63 2.10 0.87
N LEU A 97 -1.46 2.71 1.03
CA LEU A 97 -0.36 2.53 0.09
C LEU A 97 0.36 1.21 0.43
N ALA A 98 0.15 0.19 -0.38
CA ALA A 98 0.90 -1.06 -0.27
C ALA A 98 2.21 -0.93 -1.06
N CYS A 99 3.34 -0.91 -0.35
CA CYS A 99 4.69 -0.93 -0.91
C CYS A 99 5.61 -1.78 -0.01
N ARG A 100 6.80 -2.10 -0.50
CA ARG A 100 7.77 -2.97 0.21
C ARG A 100 8.17 -2.50 1.61
N ASN A 101 7.94 -1.23 1.93
CA ASN A 101 8.30 -0.69 3.24
C ASN A 101 7.13 -0.68 4.22
N ARG A 102 5.92 -1.09 3.80
CA ARG A 102 4.71 -1.00 4.63
C ARG A 102 4.11 -2.36 4.92
N ILE A 103 3.77 -2.55 6.16
CA ILE A 103 3.11 -3.76 6.65
C ILE A 103 1.70 -3.82 6.06
N THR A 104 1.34 -4.94 5.44
CA THR A 104 0.00 -5.20 4.92
C THR A 104 -0.89 -5.95 5.89
N THR A 105 -0.29 -6.56 6.92
CA THR A 105 -1.00 -7.36 7.93
C THR A 105 -1.05 -6.62 9.25
N GLY A 106 -2.24 -6.32 9.73
CA GLY A 106 -2.46 -5.78 11.07
C GLY A 106 -2.40 -6.88 12.13
N LEU A 107 -2.02 -6.50 13.35
CA LEU A 107 -1.92 -7.39 14.50
C LEU A 107 -2.76 -6.84 15.65
N GLU A 108 -3.67 -7.66 16.17
CA GLU A 108 -4.56 -7.32 17.27
C GLU A 108 -4.54 -8.42 18.36
N LEU A 109 -4.79 -8.03 19.58
CA LEU A 109 -4.93 -8.90 20.75
C LEU A 109 -6.34 -8.73 21.32
N ASN A 110 -6.94 -9.82 21.78
CA ASN A 110 -8.10 -9.72 22.65
C ASN A 110 -7.61 -9.50 24.08
N ILE A 111 -7.95 -8.37 24.66
CA ILE A 111 -7.61 -8.01 26.01
C ILE A 111 -8.87 -7.75 26.83
N LYS A 112 -8.77 -7.93 28.15
CA LYS A 112 -9.80 -7.55 29.10
C LYS A 112 -9.41 -6.23 29.77
N GLU A 113 -10.12 -5.16 29.47
CA GLU A 113 -9.91 -3.86 30.08
C GLU A 113 -11.11 -3.53 30.98
N ARG A 114 -10.86 -3.41 32.30
CA ARG A 114 -11.91 -3.12 33.30
C ARG A 114 -13.08 -4.12 33.33
N GLY A 115 -12.80 -5.38 32.97
CA GLY A 115 -13.79 -6.45 32.90
C GLY A 115 -14.51 -6.62 31.55
N GLU A 116 -14.28 -5.72 30.60
CA GLU A 116 -14.82 -5.79 29.24
C GLU A 116 -13.81 -6.36 28.25
N GLU A 117 -14.25 -7.24 27.37
CA GLU A 117 -13.42 -7.75 26.28
C GLU A 117 -13.30 -6.71 25.18
N LYS A 118 -12.06 -6.44 24.77
CA LYS A 118 -11.74 -5.44 23.74
C LYS A 118 -10.64 -5.91 22.83
N ARG A 119 -10.80 -5.64 21.54
CA ARG A 119 -9.70 -5.79 20.58
C ARG A 119 -8.69 -4.64 20.73
N PHE A 120 -7.48 -4.99 21.08
CA PHE A 120 -6.38 -4.05 21.22
C PHE A 120 -5.46 -4.17 20.01
N ARG A 121 -5.36 -3.07 19.28
CA ARG A 121 -4.55 -3.03 18.08
C ARG A 121 -3.09 -2.74 18.41
N MET A 122 -2.25 -3.75 18.17
CA MET A 122 -0.80 -3.65 18.31
C MET A 122 -0.17 -2.97 17.09
N VAL A 123 -0.54 -3.40 15.89
CA VAL A 123 0.04 -2.92 14.64
C VAL A 123 -1.08 -2.57 13.65
N ARG A 124 -0.95 -1.42 13.02
CA ARG A 124 -1.85 -0.98 11.95
C ARG A 124 -1.28 -1.34 10.59
N PRO A 125 -2.06 -1.90 9.67
CA PRO A 125 -1.64 -2.01 8.28
C PRO A 125 -1.31 -0.63 7.71
N GLY A 126 -0.31 -0.56 6.83
CA GLY A 126 0.15 0.70 6.23
C GLY A 126 1.22 1.43 7.04
N THR A 127 1.55 0.97 8.24
CA THR A 127 2.70 1.49 8.99
C THR A 127 3.99 1.01 8.34
N ASN A 128 5.03 1.86 8.33
CA ASN A 128 6.35 1.44 7.91
C ASN A 128 6.88 0.36 8.86
N TRP A 129 7.43 -0.73 8.35
CA TRP A 129 7.84 -1.87 9.18
C TRP A 129 8.85 -1.46 10.26
N TYR A 130 9.77 -0.55 9.97
CA TYR A 130 10.79 -0.06 10.90
C TYR A 130 10.24 0.89 12.00
N GLU A 131 8.98 1.34 11.87
CA GLU A 131 8.27 2.18 12.85
C GLU A 131 7.18 1.40 13.61
N ALA A 132 6.90 0.18 13.18
CA ALA A 132 5.75 -0.59 13.66
C ALA A 132 5.98 -1.30 15.00
N GLY A 133 7.19 -1.24 15.55
CA GLY A 133 7.50 -1.83 16.85
C GLY A 133 6.62 -1.26 17.97
N ARG A 134 6.05 -2.15 18.78
CA ARG A 134 5.23 -1.76 19.92
C ARG A 134 5.42 -2.73 21.08
N SER A 135 5.46 -2.19 22.31
CA SER A 135 5.46 -2.95 23.55
C SER A 135 4.24 -2.61 24.38
N VAL A 136 3.67 -3.61 25.04
CA VAL A 136 2.55 -3.45 25.98
C VAL A 136 2.74 -4.38 27.18
N GLU A 137 2.43 -3.88 28.36
CA GLU A 137 2.39 -4.73 29.55
C GLU A 137 1.00 -5.36 29.69
N LEU A 138 0.97 -6.68 29.80
CA LEU A 138 -0.23 -7.48 29.97
C LEU A 138 -0.18 -8.25 31.28
N ILE A 139 -1.34 -8.49 31.83
CA ILE A 139 -1.53 -9.42 32.95
C ILE A 139 -2.11 -10.70 32.35
N LEU A 140 -1.37 -11.80 32.49
CA LEU A 140 -1.85 -13.09 32.02
C LEU A 140 -2.83 -13.68 33.03
N GLU A 141 -3.99 -14.08 32.54
CA GLU A 141 -4.86 -15.04 33.23
C GLU A 141 -4.25 -16.44 33.08
N ASP A 142 -4.83 -17.46 33.70
CA ASP A 142 -4.30 -18.85 33.64
C ASP A 142 -4.45 -19.46 32.23
N MET A 143 -3.56 -18.99 31.34
CA MET A 143 -3.52 -19.41 29.92
C MET A 143 -2.10 -19.84 29.54
N ARG A 144 -2.01 -20.78 28.59
CA ARG A 144 -0.74 -21.29 28.08
C ARG A 144 -0.38 -20.77 26.70
N THR A 145 -1.34 -20.14 26.04
CA THR A 145 -1.18 -19.56 24.70
C THR A 145 -1.79 -18.17 24.68
N ILE A 146 -1.20 -17.27 23.90
CA ILE A 146 -1.77 -15.96 23.60
C ILE A 146 -2.27 -16.00 22.15
N PRO A 147 -3.59 -15.86 21.92
CA PRO A 147 -4.13 -15.76 20.57
C PRO A 147 -3.86 -14.38 20.00
N ILE A 148 -3.19 -14.32 18.86
CA ILE A 148 -2.95 -13.12 18.07
C ILE A 148 -3.89 -13.14 16.88
N ILE A 149 -4.64 -12.08 16.68
CA ILE A 149 -5.51 -11.90 15.52
C ILE A 149 -4.74 -11.13 14.47
N LEU A 150 -4.61 -11.74 13.31
CA LEU A 150 -3.93 -11.18 12.15
C LEU A 150 -4.97 -10.90 11.08
N HIS A 151 -4.91 -9.72 10.47
CA HIS A 151 -5.80 -9.38 9.37
C HIS A 151 -5.04 -8.72 8.23
N ARG A 152 -5.23 -9.20 7.01
CA ARG A 152 -4.65 -8.61 5.80
C ARG A 152 -5.55 -7.54 5.23
N CYS A 153 -4.99 -6.37 4.99
CA CYS A 153 -5.75 -5.23 4.48
C CYS A 153 -6.07 -5.32 2.97
N ASP A 154 -5.31 -6.11 2.22
CA ASP A 154 -5.49 -6.30 0.77
C ASP A 154 -6.58 -7.31 0.42
N THR A 155 -6.72 -8.37 1.22
CA THR A 155 -7.69 -9.45 0.99
C THR A 155 -8.87 -9.42 1.96
N GLY A 156 -8.74 -8.68 3.07
CA GLY A 156 -9.70 -8.73 4.18
C GLY A 156 -9.68 -10.05 4.97
N HIS A 157 -8.70 -10.93 4.70
CA HIS A 157 -8.58 -12.21 5.39
C HIS A 157 -8.12 -12.02 6.83
N GLU A 158 -8.84 -12.61 7.76
CA GLU A 158 -8.53 -12.64 9.20
C GLU A 158 -8.24 -14.08 9.64
N TRP A 159 -7.20 -14.28 10.44
CA TRP A 159 -6.88 -15.57 11.05
C TRP A 159 -6.28 -15.36 12.43
N THR A 160 -6.31 -16.39 13.25
CA THR A 160 -5.72 -16.38 14.58
C THR A 160 -4.49 -17.28 14.61
N GLN A 161 -3.41 -16.77 15.20
CA GLN A 161 -2.20 -17.50 15.48
C GLN A 161 -1.99 -17.55 16.99
N GLU A 162 -1.68 -18.72 17.52
CA GLU A 162 -1.41 -18.89 18.95
C GLU A 162 0.10 -18.84 19.21
N ILE A 163 0.50 -18.03 20.19
CA ILE A 163 1.87 -18.03 20.72
C ILE A 163 1.88 -18.85 21.98
N ASP A 164 2.73 -19.89 22.00
CA ASP A 164 2.97 -20.70 23.19
C ASP A 164 3.77 -19.91 24.23
N ILE A 165 3.19 -19.79 25.43
CA ILE A 165 3.79 -19.13 26.59
C ILE A 165 3.99 -20.09 27.76
N SER A 166 3.92 -21.39 27.53
CA SER A 166 4.06 -22.44 28.56
C SER A 166 5.41 -22.39 29.30
N ALA A 167 6.43 -21.81 28.68
CA ALA A 167 7.75 -21.58 29.30
C ALA A 167 7.74 -20.45 30.37
N ILE A 168 6.70 -19.62 30.43
CA ILE A 168 6.59 -18.57 31.45
C ILE A 168 6.13 -19.24 32.76
N PRO A 169 6.87 -19.06 33.88
CA PRO A 169 6.49 -19.67 35.16
C PRO A 169 5.18 -19.05 35.67
N PHE A 170 4.14 -19.84 35.66
CA PHE A 170 2.83 -19.50 36.20
C PHE A 170 2.83 -19.64 37.72
N ARG A 171 2.31 -18.63 38.42
CA ARG A 171 2.15 -18.66 39.87
C ARG A 171 0.67 -18.79 40.21
N GLN A 172 0.29 -19.93 40.74
CA GLN A 172 -1.10 -20.18 41.16
C GLN A 172 -1.59 -19.09 42.14
N GLY A 173 -2.72 -18.45 41.83
CA GLY A 173 -3.33 -17.41 42.66
C GLY A 173 -2.63 -16.05 42.63
N ARG A 174 -1.66 -15.83 41.73
CA ARG A 174 -1.00 -14.52 41.51
C ARG A 174 -1.06 -14.13 40.03
N MET A 175 -1.29 -12.85 39.79
CA MET A 175 -1.25 -12.28 38.44
C MET A 175 0.20 -12.27 37.91
N THR A 176 0.43 -12.84 36.74
CA THR A 176 1.73 -12.79 36.07
C THR A 176 1.72 -11.64 35.08
N ARG A 177 2.57 -10.64 35.35
CA ARG A 177 2.75 -9.51 34.43
C ARG A 177 3.83 -9.86 33.42
N VAL A 178 3.55 -9.63 32.14
CA VAL A 178 4.48 -9.84 31.03
C VAL A 178 4.53 -8.61 30.14
N ALA A 179 5.70 -8.37 29.58
CA ALA A 179 5.84 -7.40 28.49
C ALA A 179 5.69 -8.16 27.16
N PHE A 180 4.66 -7.82 26.42
CA PHE A 180 4.45 -8.32 25.06
C PHE A 180 5.01 -7.31 24.08
N GLU A 181 6.02 -7.69 23.32
CA GLU A 181 6.70 -6.82 22.37
C GLU A 181 6.62 -7.39 20.97
N VAL A 182 6.30 -6.54 20.00
CA VAL A 182 6.33 -6.85 18.57
C VAL A 182 7.42 -5.99 17.93
N ARG A 183 8.33 -6.63 17.19
CA ARG A 183 9.34 -5.98 16.36
C ARG A 183 9.29 -6.57 14.98
N PHE A 184 9.57 -5.77 13.99
CA PHE A 184 9.60 -6.20 12.59
C PHE A 184 11.03 -6.13 12.07
N ASP A 185 11.42 -7.16 11.33
CA ASP A 185 12.70 -7.23 10.60
C ASP A 185 12.51 -6.89 9.12
N SER A 186 11.28 -6.99 8.64
CA SER A 186 10.87 -6.64 7.28
C SER A 186 9.36 -6.32 7.22
N ASP A 187 8.85 -6.03 6.04
CA ASP A 187 7.41 -5.81 5.78
C ASP A 187 6.52 -7.05 6.00
N SER A 188 7.14 -8.22 6.06
CA SER A 188 6.47 -9.53 6.12
C SER A 188 6.93 -10.44 7.26
N HIS A 189 7.89 -9.99 8.08
CA HIS A 189 8.45 -10.78 9.17
C HIS A 189 8.55 -9.96 10.46
N CYS A 190 7.99 -10.53 11.55
CA CYS A 190 8.05 -9.99 12.91
C CYS A 190 8.38 -11.09 13.93
#